data_4063cb4aad42fee9ae75dc0b5f907d75
#
_entry.id   4063cb4aad42fee9ae75dc0b5f907d75
#
_cell.length_a   1.000
_cell.length_b   1.000
_cell.length_c   1.000
_cell.angle_alpha   90.00
_cell.angle_beta   90.00
_cell.angle_gamma   90.00
#
_symmetry.space_group_name_H-M   'P 1'
#
loop_
_entity.id
_entity.type
_entity.pdbx_description
1 polymer ?
#
loop_
_entity_poly.entity_id
_entity_poly.type
_entity_poly.pdbx_seq_one_letter_code
_entity_poly.pdbx_strand_id
1 'polypeptide(L)'
;MTFESFDDEYRFDKSVLTEDFPDYMYPSIQQWIISTLDRAKFLSWSQGVQYIDRSAFILPLNESMRATFRHELAHFLVDVSKDATIFRNVLSYILQNVAQKNEGEKLEKILARTSSAYSVDFKDEEATTSSGAISWVRTRMKLVYRVTPIVKRQAENALAQSELLADAWDSYYGLKADDEKTVTRCADAIAGLLRDKFFPTEKRTQLGTLLQKVISEPKKYPLAGEALFEKKEFLGIMKGFSTVRGNHKTGTGRTPAHEEAGFVLHFTIMLFQILEMSKND
;
A
#
# COMPACT_ATOMS: atom_id res chain seq x y z
N MET A 1 19.30 12.03 -7.94
CA MET A 1 20.11 11.11 -8.75
C MET A 1 19.33 9.84 -8.86
N THR A 2 18.83 9.51 -10.03
CA THR A 2 18.22 8.22 -10.34
C THR A 2 19.32 7.30 -10.79
N PHE A 3 19.55 6.21 -10.06
CA PHE A 3 20.44 5.16 -10.48
C PHE A 3 19.74 4.37 -11.59
N GLU A 4 20.32 4.36 -12.79
CA GLU A 4 19.91 3.47 -13.87
C GLU A 4 20.80 2.24 -13.81
N SER A 5 20.21 1.08 -13.53
CA SER A 5 20.92 -0.20 -13.59
C SER A 5 21.24 -0.54 -15.05
N PHE A 6 22.48 -0.97 -15.31
CA PHE A 6 22.95 -1.38 -16.65
C PHE A 6 22.39 -2.74 -17.07
N ASP A 7 21.95 -3.57 -16.13
CA ASP A 7 21.35 -4.88 -16.40
C ASP A 7 19.88 -4.90 -16.05
N ASP A 8 19.04 -5.33 -16.97
CA ASP A 8 17.58 -5.47 -16.76
C ASP A 8 17.26 -6.45 -15.61
N GLU A 9 18.15 -7.38 -15.33
CA GLU A 9 18.08 -8.33 -14.20
C GLU A 9 18.14 -7.64 -12.81
N TYR A 10 18.73 -6.44 -12.73
CA TYR A 10 18.83 -5.63 -11.51
C TYR A 10 17.86 -4.44 -11.50
N ARG A 11 16.96 -4.34 -12.46
CA ARG A 11 15.87 -3.36 -12.39
C ARG A 11 14.98 -3.72 -11.23
N PHE A 12 15.13 -2.95 -10.17
CA PHE A 12 14.20 -3.00 -9.04
C PHE A 12 12.81 -2.63 -9.55
N ASP A 13 11.95 -3.63 -9.68
CA ASP A 13 10.54 -3.41 -10.01
C ASP A 13 9.85 -2.76 -8.81
N LYS A 14 9.78 -1.42 -8.85
CA LYS A 14 9.13 -0.62 -7.81
C LYS A 14 7.63 -0.90 -7.69
N SER A 15 7.06 -1.62 -8.63
CA SER A 15 5.64 -1.97 -8.67
C SER A 15 5.31 -3.15 -7.76
N VAL A 16 6.28 -4.00 -7.49
CA VAL A 16 6.09 -5.16 -6.64
C VAL A 16 6.37 -4.81 -5.19
N LEU A 17 5.32 -4.76 -4.36
CA LEU A 17 5.49 -4.64 -2.92
C LEU A 17 6.14 -5.92 -2.37
N THR A 18 7.28 -5.76 -1.72
CA THR A 18 7.97 -6.88 -1.06
C THR A 18 7.29 -7.23 0.26
N GLU A 19 6.86 -8.48 0.42
CA GLU A 19 6.11 -8.92 1.61
C GLU A 19 6.95 -8.96 2.88
N ASP A 20 8.25 -9.24 2.74
CA ASP A 20 9.22 -9.28 3.82
C ASP A 20 10.21 -8.11 3.72
N PHE A 21 11.21 -8.13 4.59
CA PHE A 21 12.32 -7.18 4.57
C PHE A 21 13.50 -7.79 3.81
N PRO A 22 13.65 -7.52 2.50
CA PRO A 22 14.79 -8.01 1.74
C PRO A 22 16.10 -7.43 2.28
N ASP A 23 17.21 -8.12 2.02
CA ASP A 23 18.53 -7.82 2.61
C ASP A 23 18.96 -6.36 2.44
N TYR A 24 18.64 -5.75 1.31
CA TYR A 24 18.98 -4.35 1.04
C TYR A 24 18.26 -3.33 1.95
N MET A 25 17.17 -3.71 2.61
CA MET A 25 16.42 -2.85 3.53
C MET A 25 17.03 -2.81 4.93
N TYR A 26 17.62 -3.93 5.38
CA TYR A 26 18.14 -4.07 6.75
C TYR A 26 19.08 -2.94 7.17
N PRO A 27 20.10 -2.54 6.38
CA PRO A 27 21.01 -1.48 6.81
C PRO A 27 20.32 -0.16 7.15
N SER A 28 19.35 0.27 6.35
CA SER A 28 18.62 1.51 6.58
C SER A 28 17.70 1.43 7.80
N ILE A 29 17.05 0.29 8.00
CA ILE A 29 16.16 0.08 9.14
C ILE A 29 16.97 -0.13 10.41
N GLN A 30 18.06 -0.86 10.38
CA GLN A 30 18.97 -1.01 11.52
C GLN A 30 19.54 0.34 11.97
N GLN A 31 19.94 1.21 11.02
CA GLN A 31 20.37 2.57 11.34
C GLN A 31 19.24 3.40 11.98
N TRP A 32 18.00 3.21 11.53
CA TRP A 32 16.84 3.82 12.17
C TRP A 32 16.64 3.31 13.60
N ILE A 33 16.76 1.99 13.85
CA ILE A 33 16.69 1.40 15.19
C ILE A 33 17.75 2.04 16.09
N ILE A 34 19.01 2.05 15.64
CA ILE A 34 20.14 2.62 16.39
C ILE A 34 19.85 4.07 16.77
N SER A 35 19.49 4.91 15.79
CA SER A 35 19.23 6.32 16.04
C SER A 35 18.05 6.58 16.97
N THR A 36 17.03 5.74 16.92
CA THR A 36 15.86 5.83 17.78
C THR A 36 16.18 5.44 19.22
N LEU A 37 16.93 4.36 19.41
CA LEU A 37 17.37 3.91 20.73
C LEU A 37 18.37 4.89 21.38
N ASP A 38 19.28 5.47 20.56
CA ASP A 38 20.25 6.47 21.02
C ASP A 38 19.54 7.74 21.51
N ARG A 39 18.61 8.27 20.72
CA ARG A 39 17.80 9.42 21.10
C ARG A 39 17.00 9.15 22.38
N ALA A 40 16.45 7.96 22.55
CA ALA A 40 15.75 7.55 23.77
C ALA A 40 16.68 7.31 24.96
N LYS A 41 18.01 7.45 24.79
CA LYS A 41 19.04 7.20 25.77
C LYS A 41 19.08 5.75 26.28
N PHE A 42 18.71 4.81 25.43
CA PHE A 42 18.81 3.38 25.72
C PHE A 42 20.17 2.80 25.32
N LEU A 43 21.04 3.57 24.68
CA LEU A 43 22.37 3.12 24.30
C LEU A 43 23.44 3.64 25.27
N SER A 44 24.40 2.78 25.61
CA SER A 44 25.57 3.08 26.41
C SER A 44 26.82 2.44 25.82
N TRP A 45 27.99 2.99 26.16
CA TRP A 45 29.29 2.47 25.71
C TRP A 45 30.06 1.93 26.91
N SER A 46 30.63 0.74 26.76
CA SER A 46 31.54 0.15 27.71
C SER A 46 32.62 -0.65 26.99
N GLN A 47 33.89 -0.42 27.31
CA GLN A 47 35.06 -1.14 26.75
C GLN A 47 35.08 -1.21 25.21
N GLY A 48 34.62 -0.14 24.53
CA GLY A 48 34.60 -0.09 23.07
C GLY A 48 33.39 -0.81 22.44
N VAL A 49 32.46 -1.37 23.24
CA VAL A 49 31.25 -2.04 22.78
C VAL A 49 30.03 -1.22 23.15
N GLN A 50 29.07 -1.17 22.25
CA GLN A 50 27.80 -0.49 22.46
C GLN A 50 26.74 -1.47 22.99
N TYR A 51 26.09 -1.09 24.06
CA TYR A 51 25.07 -1.89 24.74
C TYR A 51 23.73 -1.18 24.77
N ILE A 52 22.67 -1.96 24.73
CA ILE A 52 21.29 -1.51 24.92
C ILE A 52 20.95 -1.66 26.40
N ASP A 53 20.23 -0.69 26.96
CA ASP A 53 19.78 -0.77 28.35
C ASP A 53 18.93 -2.03 28.57
N ARG A 54 19.47 -2.89 29.43
CA ARG A 54 18.85 -4.18 29.71
C ARG A 54 17.51 -4.04 30.42
N SER A 55 17.44 -3.18 31.41
CA SER A 55 16.27 -3.02 32.26
C SER A 55 15.16 -2.22 31.59
N ALA A 56 15.54 -1.12 30.92
CA ALA A 56 14.58 -0.20 30.33
C ALA A 56 14.07 -0.65 28.96
N PHE A 57 14.82 -1.48 28.21
CA PHE A 57 14.43 -1.89 26.87
C PHE A 57 14.45 -3.42 26.64
N ILE A 58 15.57 -4.12 26.89
CA ILE A 58 15.71 -5.53 26.51
C ILE A 58 14.78 -6.44 27.32
N LEU A 59 14.67 -6.27 28.62
CA LEU A 59 13.78 -7.10 29.43
C LEU A 59 12.30 -6.90 29.08
N PRO A 60 11.76 -5.67 28.98
CA PRO A 60 10.39 -5.45 28.53
C PRO A 60 10.12 -5.99 27.12
N LEU A 61 11.09 -5.87 26.20
CA LEU A 61 10.98 -6.44 24.85
C LEU A 61 10.92 -7.97 24.90
N ASN A 62 11.83 -8.61 25.66
CA ASN A 62 11.88 -10.07 25.80
C ASN A 62 10.55 -10.62 26.36
N GLU A 63 10.00 -9.96 27.38
CA GLU A 63 8.72 -10.32 27.97
C GLU A 63 7.57 -10.18 26.94
N SER A 64 7.52 -9.06 26.24
CA SER A 64 6.49 -8.79 25.21
C SER A 64 6.53 -9.80 24.07
N MET A 65 7.70 -10.23 23.66
CA MET A 65 7.91 -11.12 22.51
C MET A 65 8.08 -12.59 22.89
N ARG A 66 8.15 -12.92 24.19
CA ARG A 66 8.49 -14.25 24.68
C ARG A 66 9.77 -14.80 24.04
N ALA A 67 10.77 -13.93 23.89
CA ALA A 67 12.05 -14.21 23.24
C ALA A 67 13.19 -13.76 24.15
N THR A 68 14.42 -14.13 23.80
CA THR A 68 15.62 -13.71 24.53
C THR A 68 16.57 -13.04 23.56
N PHE A 69 16.70 -11.71 23.67
CA PHE A 69 17.65 -10.91 22.89
C PHE A 69 18.86 -10.56 23.74
N ARG A 70 20.01 -10.53 23.07
CA ARG A 70 21.27 -10.08 23.67
C ARG A 70 21.28 -8.55 23.78
N HIS A 71 21.89 -8.02 24.85
CA HIS A 71 21.92 -6.57 25.09
C HIS A 71 23.09 -5.86 24.43
N GLU A 72 24.07 -6.56 23.87
CA GLU A 72 25.09 -5.97 22.99
C GLU A 72 24.44 -5.62 21.66
N LEU A 73 24.55 -4.35 21.24
CA LEU A 73 23.80 -3.82 20.10
C LEU A 73 24.04 -4.61 18.79
N ALA A 74 25.31 -4.93 18.50
CA ALA A 74 25.65 -5.69 17.29
C ALA A 74 24.97 -7.08 17.29
N HIS A 75 25.01 -7.78 18.41
CA HIS A 75 24.38 -9.07 18.57
C HIS A 75 22.85 -8.98 18.52
N PHE A 76 22.28 -7.93 19.14
CA PHE A 76 20.83 -7.66 19.06
C PHE A 76 20.37 -7.48 17.61
N LEU A 77 21.06 -6.65 16.83
CA LEU A 77 20.72 -6.42 15.42
C LEU A 77 20.79 -7.71 14.58
N VAL A 78 21.78 -8.56 14.85
CA VAL A 78 21.88 -9.89 14.21
C VAL A 78 20.72 -10.78 14.65
N ASP A 79 20.40 -10.83 15.94
CA ASP A 79 19.33 -11.70 16.44
C ASP A 79 17.97 -11.32 15.86
N VAL A 80 17.65 -10.03 15.78
CA VAL A 80 16.36 -9.58 15.24
C VAL A 80 16.26 -9.72 13.73
N SER A 81 17.37 -9.70 13.01
CA SER A 81 17.38 -9.82 11.53
C SER A 81 17.34 -11.27 11.01
N LYS A 82 17.40 -12.27 11.90
CA LYS A 82 17.35 -13.69 11.51
C LYS A 82 15.99 -14.16 11.01
N ASP A 83 14.92 -13.49 11.43
CA ASP A 83 13.54 -13.85 11.14
C ASP A 83 12.72 -12.59 10.87
N ALA A 84 12.06 -12.54 9.71
CA ALA A 84 11.27 -11.38 9.28
C ALA A 84 10.11 -11.08 10.23
N THR A 85 9.51 -12.10 10.84
CA THR A 85 8.42 -11.92 11.81
C THR A 85 8.94 -11.31 13.10
N ILE A 86 10.09 -11.78 13.60
CA ILE A 86 10.75 -11.20 14.77
C ILE A 86 11.12 -9.76 14.47
N PHE A 87 11.73 -9.49 13.31
CA PHE A 87 12.14 -8.14 12.89
C PHE A 87 10.95 -7.18 12.86
N ARG A 88 9.86 -7.57 12.22
CA ARG A 88 8.60 -6.81 12.16
C ARG A 88 8.04 -6.50 13.55
N ASN A 89 8.02 -7.51 14.42
CA ASN A 89 7.48 -7.34 15.77
C ASN A 89 8.35 -6.40 16.61
N VAL A 90 9.68 -6.46 16.47
CA VAL A 90 10.60 -5.53 17.13
C VAL A 90 10.38 -4.10 16.61
N LEU A 91 10.22 -3.90 15.29
CA LEU A 91 9.90 -2.59 14.74
C LEU A 91 8.58 -2.05 15.29
N SER A 92 7.54 -2.89 15.35
CA SER A 92 6.26 -2.53 15.94
C SER A 92 6.39 -2.14 17.42
N TYR A 93 7.19 -2.89 18.18
CA TYR A 93 7.45 -2.57 19.59
C TYR A 93 8.14 -1.22 19.75
N ILE A 94 9.19 -0.95 18.95
CA ILE A 94 9.92 0.32 18.99
C ILE A 94 8.99 1.49 18.61
N LEU A 95 8.18 1.34 17.57
CA LEU A 95 7.22 2.36 17.16
C LEU A 95 6.23 2.70 18.27
N GLN A 96 5.69 1.70 18.94
CA GLN A 96 4.64 1.90 19.95
C GLN A 96 5.15 2.42 21.28
N ASN A 97 6.38 2.04 21.68
CA ASN A 97 6.88 2.27 23.04
C ASN A 97 8.06 3.25 23.12
N VAL A 98 8.79 3.48 22.01
CA VAL A 98 10.06 4.22 22.04
C VAL A 98 10.07 5.39 21.09
N ALA A 99 9.62 5.21 19.84
CA ALA A 99 9.73 6.19 18.79
C ALA A 99 8.80 7.40 19.02
N GLN A 100 9.27 8.57 18.62
CA GLN A 100 8.44 9.77 18.48
C GLN A 100 7.90 9.88 17.05
N LYS A 101 6.94 10.76 16.82
CA LYS A 101 6.29 10.96 15.52
C LYS A 101 7.30 11.17 14.38
N ASN A 102 8.30 12.01 14.59
CA ASN A 102 9.35 12.29 13.60
C ASN A 102 10.20 11.06 13.22
N GLU A 103 10.36 10.10 14.13
CA GLU A 103 11.04 8.84 13.84
C GLU A 103 10.15 7.88 13.08
N GLY A 104 8.86 7.82 13.44
CA GLY A 104 7.88 7.11 12.64
C GLY A 104 7.82 7.61 11.19
N GLU A 105 7.84 8.92 10.97
CA GLU A 105 7.90 9.53 9.64
C GLU A 105 9.19 9.19 8.87
N LYS A 106 10.33 9.06 9.57
CA LYS A 106 11.58 8.61 8.95
C LYS A 106 11.50 7.14 8.53
N LEU A 107 10.94 6.27 9.39
CA LEU A 107 10.73 4.86 9.05
C LEU A 107 9.77 4.73 7.86
N GLU A 108 8.66 5.49 7.85
CA GLU A 108 7.74 5.50 6.71
C GLU A 108 8.45 5.85 5.40
N LYS A 109 9.35 6.87 5.42
CA LYS A 109 10.15 7.22 4.23
C LYS A 109 11.12 6.12 3.81
N ILE A 110 11.66 5.33 4.74
CA ILE A 110 12.52 4.18 4.42
C ILE A 110 11.67 3.09 3.77
N LEU A 111 10.57 2.68 4.42
CA LEU A 111 9.65 1.67 3.92
C LEU A 111 9.10 2.02 2.54
N ALA A 112 8.72 3.29 2.36
CA ALA A 112 8.23 3.79 1.11
C ALA A 112 9.28 3.70 -0.01
N ARG A 113 10.53 4.16 0.20
CA ARG A 113 11.59 4.13 -0.82
C ARG A 113 11.97 2.72 -1.27
N THR A 114 11.73 1.74 -0.44
CA THR A 114 12.09 0.34 -0.67
C THR A 114 10.91 -0.51 -1.16
N SER A 115 9.80 0.12 -1.55
CA SER A 115 8.57 -0.57 -1.98
C SER A 115 8.08 -1.64 -0.99
N SER A 116 8.25 -1.36 0.31
CA SER A 116 7.81 -2.26 1.37
C SER A 116 6.29 -2.42 1.36
N ALA A 117 5.83 -3.63 1.60
CA ALA A 117 4.41 -3.91 1.87
C ALA A 117 3.92 -3.30 3.18
N TYR A 118 4.84 -2.77 4.00
CA TYR A 118 4.52 -2.15 5.27
C TYR A 118 4.51 -0.62 5.18
N SER A 119 3.70 0.00 6.05
CA SER A 119 3.67 1.43 6.30
C SER A 119 3.52 1.70 7.80
N VAL A 120 3.75 2.95 8.19
CA VAL A 120 3.50 3.40 9.56
C VAL A 120 2.15 4.10 9.60
N ASP A 121 1.21 3.54 10.35
CA ASP A 121 -0.07 4.19 10.66
C ASP A 121 0.10 5.11 11.86
N PHE A 122 -0.38 6.35 11.74
CA PHE A 122 -0.31 7.38 12.77
C PHE A 122 -1.71 7.69 13.27
N LYS A 123 -1.93 7.49 14.57
CA LYS A 123 -3.20 7.83 15.21
C LYS A 123 -2.97 8.77 16.36
N ASP A 124 -3.46 10.00 16.21
CA ASP A 124 -3.41 10.98 17.27
C ASP A 124 -4.52 10.69 18.30
N GLU A 125 -4.13 10.59 19.57
CA GLU A 125 -5.03 10.43 20.71
C GLU A 125 -4.96 11.71 21.54
N GLU A 126 -6.12 12.30 21.76
CA GLU A 126 -6.28 13.52 22.56
C GLU A 126 -6.80 13.13 23.94
N ALA A 127 -6.16 13.62 24.98
CA ALA A 127 -6.74 13.60 26.34
C ALA A 127 -7.29 14.97 26.66
N THR A 128 -8.57 15.02 27.01
CA THR A 128 -9.25 16.23 27.45
C THR A 128 -9.25 16.32 28.97
N THR A 129 -9.10 17.53 29.50
CA THR A 129 -9.31 17.82 30.92
C THR A 129 -10.80 17.77 31.25
N SER A 130 -11.14 17.76 32.54
CA SER A 130 -12.53 17.85 33.01
C SER A 130 -13.25 19.14 32.55
N SER A 131 -12.50 20.16 32.14
CA SER A 131 -13.02 21.41 31.54
C SER A 131 -13.19 21.35 30.02
N GLY A 132 -12.91 20.20 29.37
CA GLY A 132 -13.01 20.05 27.90
C GLY A 132 -11.81 20.59 27.12
N ALA A 133 -10.78 21.13 27.77
CA ALA A 133 -9.56 21.57 27.11
C ALA A 133 -8.65 20.37 26.80
N ILE A 134 -8.01 20.35 25.61
CA ILE A 134 -7.02 19.35 25.26
C ILE A 134 -5.80 19.53 26.17
N SER A 135 -5.50 18.49 26.98
CA SER A 135 -4.37 18.51 27.91
C SER A 135 -3.08 18.01 27.29
N TRP A 136 -3.16 17.06 26.38
CA TRP A 136 -2.04 16.54 25.61
C TRP A 136 -2.54 15.77 24.38
N VAL A 137 -1.68 15.70 23.37
CA VAL A 137 -1.87 14.87 22.18
C VAL A 137 -0.73 13.86 22.16
N ARG A 138 -1.06 12.58 22.09
CA ARG A 138 -0.10 11.51 21.89
C ARG A 138 -0.35 10.86 20.54
N THR A 139 0.67 10.83 19.69
CA THR A 139 0.60 10.05 18.46
C THR A 139 0.97 8.60 18.75
N ARG A 140 0.02 7.70 18.60
CA ARG A 140 0.32 6.26 18.53
C ARG A 140 0.76 5.91 17.13
N MET A 141 1.80 5.10 17.03
CA MET A 141 2.33 4.62 15.76
C MET A 141 2.28 3.11 15.71
N LYS A 142 1.91 2.58 14.56
CA LYS A 142 1.77 1.14 14.36
C LYS A 142 2.29 0.77 12.98
N LEU A 143 3.05 -0.33 12.89
CA LEU A 143 3.39 -0.93 11.62
C LEU A 143 2.18 -1.68 11.08
N VAL A 144 1.74 -1.36 9.88
CA VAL A 144 0.59 -1.97 9.21
C VAL A 144 0.97 -2.39 7.79
N TYR A 145 0.20 -3.32 7.21
CA TYR A 145 0.32 -3.59 5.80
C TYR A 145 -0.31 -2.46 4.99
N ARG A 146 0.37 -1.97 3.94
CA ARG A 146 -0.23 -1.05 2.94
C ARG A 146 -1.41 -1.70 2.26
N VAL A 147 -1.23 -2.97 1.92
CA VAL A 147 -2.27 -3.83 1.36
C VAL A 147 -2.28 -5.12 2.15
N THR A 148 -3.43 -5.53 2.65
CA THR A 148 -3.51 -6.81 3.34
C THR A 148 -3.18 -7.95 2.36
N PRO A 149 -2.50 -9.02 2.80
CA PRO A 149 -2.15 -10.16 1.92
C PRO A 149 -3.36 -10.76 1.20
N ILE A 150 -4.54 -10.71 1.84
CA ILE A 150 -5.79 -11.20 1.24
C ILE A 150 -6.18 -10.34 0.03
N VAL A 151 -6.18 -9.01 0.19
CA VAL A 151 -6.52 -8.07 -0.89
C VAL A 151 -5.52 -8.17 -2.04
N LYS A 152 -4.22 -8.27 -1.74
CA LYS A 152 -3.18 -8.46 -2.76
C LYS A 152 -3.42 -9.74 -3.56
N ARG A 153 -3.64 -10.87 -2.88
CA ARG A 153 -3.91 -12.16 -3.55
C ARG A 153 -5.16 -12.11 -4.42
N GLN A 154 -6.21 -11.42 -3.97
CA GLN A 154 -7.42 -11.23 -4.77
C GLN A 154 -7.16 -10.38 -6.02
N ALA A 155 -6.23 -9.44 -5.96
CA ALA A 155 -5.90 -8.57 -7.09
C ALA A 155 -4.95 -9.23 -8.10
N GLU A 156 -4.07 -10.13 -7.69
CA GLU A 156 -2.97 -10.69 -8.49
C GLU A 156 -3.41 -11.16 -9.89
N ASN A 157 -4.49 -11.92 -9.98
CA ASN A 157 -4.99 -12.42 -11.27
C ASN A 157 -5.44 -11.29 -12.21
N ALA A 158 -6.09 -10.26 -11.66
CA ALA A 158 -6.56 -9.12 -12.45
C ALA A 158 -5.38 -8.22 -12.87
N LEU A 159 -4.40 -8.02 -12.01
CA LEU A 159 -3.19 -7.24 -12.29
C LEU A 159 -2.34 -7.90 -13.38
N ALA A 160 -2.22 -9.23 -13.38
CA ALA A 160 -1.51 -9.98 -14.40
C ALA A 160 -2.15 -9.90 -15.80
N GLN A 161 -3.43 -9.54 -15.89
CA GLN A 161 -4.15 -9.43 -17.17
C GLN A 161 -4.05 -8.05 -17.81
N SER A 162 -3.65 -7.01 -17.08
CA SER A 162 -3.65 -5.63 -17.58
C SER A 162 -2.52 -4.79 -16.97
N GLU A 163 -1.57 -4.43 -17.81
CA GLU A 163 -0.49 -3.48 -17.45
C GLU A 163 -1.06 -2.13 -16.95
N LEU A 164 -2.18 -1.68 -17.52
CA LEU A 164 -2.83 -0.44 -17.08
C LEU A 164 -3.41 -0.57 -15.68
N LEU A 165 -3.94 -1.74 -15.33
CA LEU A 165 -4.45 -1.99 -13.98
C LEU A 165 -3.30 -2.14 -12.98
N ALA A 166 -2.21 -2.77 -13.37
CA ALA A 166 -0.99 -2.82 -12.57
C ALA A 166 -0.41 -1.41 -12.32
N ASP A 167 -0.34 -0.56 -13.35
CA ASP A 167 0.08 0.85 -13.21
C ASP A 167 -0.88 1.67 -12.31
N ALA A 168 -2.19 1.37 -12.34
CA ALA A 168 -3.16 1.96 -11.40
C ALA A 168 -2.91 1.53 -9.95
N TRP A 169 -2.64 0.24 -9.75
CA TRP A 169 -2.31 -0.32 -8.44
C TRP A 169 -1.07 0.34 -7.84
N ASP A 170 -0.01 0.47 -8.64
CA ASP A 170 1.24 1.12 -8.23
C ASP A 170 1.06 2.61 -7.97
N SER A 171 0.20 3.26 -8.75
CA SER A 171 -0.12 4.67 -8.54
C SER A 171 -0.88 4.89 -7.24
N TYR A 172 -1.69 3.93 -6.78
CA TYR A 172 -2.45 4.02 -5.54
C TYR A 172 -1.62 3.63 -4.31
N TYR A 173 -0.95 2.47 -4.37
CA TYR A 173 -0.23 1.91 -3.23
C TYR A 173 1.26 2.27 -3.19
N GLY A 174 1.76 2.89 -4.25
CA GLY A 174 3.18 3.24 -4.38
C GLY A 174 3.64 4.38 -3.50
N LEU A 175 4.89 4.75 -3.66
CA LEU A 175 5.64 5.76 -2.88
C LEU A 175 5.02 7.15 -2.86
N LYS A 176 4.42 7.53 -3.97
CA LYS A 176 3.70 8.78 -4.15
C LYS A 176 2.36 8.39 -4.72
N ALA A 177 1.37 8.31 -3.85
CA ALA A 177 0.01 8.10 -4.31
C ALA A 177 -0.35 9.19 -5.33
N ASP A 178 -0.83 8.75 -6.48
CA ASP A 178 -1.33 9.60 -7.55
C ASP A 178 -2.76 9.16 -7.86
N ASP A 179 -3.69 9.74 -7.12
CA ASP A 179 -5.10 9.37 -7.16
C ASP A 179 -5.73 9.65 -8.53
N GLU A 180 -5.30 10.72 -9.20
CA GLU A 180 -5.75 11.06 -10.55
C GLU A 180 -5.27 10.04 -11.57
N LYS A 181 -4.00 9.68 -11.53
CA LYS A 181 -3.43 8.65 -12.38
C LYS A 181 -4.09 7.30 -12.12
N THR A 182 -4.35 6.94 -10.86
CA THR A 182 -5.04 5.71 -10.47
C THR A 182 -6.40 5.61 -11.17
N VAL A 183 -7.26 6.62 -11.02
CA VAL A 183 -8.60 6.63 -11.65
C VAL A 183 -8.50 6.61 -13.18
N THR A 184 -7.56 7.35 -13.76
CA THR A 184 -7.37 7.38 -15.21
C THR A 184 -6.96 6.02 -15.76
N ARG A 185 -6.00 5.35 -15.10
CA ARG A 185 -5.52 4.03 -15.50
C ARG A 185 -6.58 2.94 -15.33
N CYS A 186 -7.38 3.01 -14.26
CA CYS A 186 -8.53 2.13 -14.09
C CYS A 186 -9.55 2.29 -15.24
N ALA A 187 -9.88 3.51 -15.60
CA ALA A 187 -10.80 3.77 -16.72
C ALA A 187 -10.26 3.24 -18.06
N ASP A 188 -8.96 3.41 -18.31
CA ASP A 188 -8.30 2.89 -19.51
C ASP A 188 -8.24 1.35 -19.51
N ALA A 189 -7.99 0.73 -18.35
CA ALA A 189 -7.99 -0.72 -18.18
C ALA A 189 -9.38 -1.32 -18.45
N ILE A 190 -10.43 -0.73 -17.90
CA ILE A 190 -11.82 -1.15 -18.18
C ILE A 190 -12.14 -1.01 -19.67
N ALA A 191 -11.76 0.10 -20.30
CA ALA A 191 -11.99 0.30 -21.73
C ALA A 191 -11.24 -0.74 -22.58
N GLY A 192 -10.01 -1.10 -22.19
CA GLY A 192 -9.24 -2.18 -22.81
C GLY A 192 -9.97 -3.51 -22.69
N LEU A 193 -10.32 -3.90 -21.47
CA LEU A 193 -11.00 -5.15 -21.18
C LEU A 193 -12.34 -5.31 -21.95
N LEU A 194 -13.15 -4.25 -21.98
CA LEU A 194 -14.42 -4.27 -22.73
C LEU A 194 -14.19 -4.39 -24.24
N ARG A 195 -13.16 -3.73 -24.78
CA ARG A 195 -12.79 -3.85 -26.20
C ARG A 195 -12.38 -5.27 -26.53
N ASP A 196 -11.46 -5.82 -25.79
CA ASP A 196 -10.90 -7.16 -26.05
C ASP A 196 -12.00 -8.22 -25.98
N LYS A 197 -12.96 -8.06 -25.04
CA LYS A 197 -14.02 -9.01 -24.86
C LYS A 197 -15.20 -8.85 -25.82
N PHE A 198 -15.70 -7.63 -26.00
CA PHE A 198 -16.96 -7.38 -26.68
C PHE A 198 -16.83 -6.62 -28.01
N PHE A 199 -15.73 -5.86 -28.19
CA PHE A 199 -15.57 -4.93 -29.30
C PHE A 199 -14.17 -5.00 -29.95
N PRO A 200 -13.69 -6.19 -30.38
CA PRO A 200 -12.32 -6.37 -30.84
C PRO A 200 -11.95 -5.52 -32.08
N THR A 201 -12.93 -5.02 -32.81
CA THR A 201 -12.73 -4.14 -33.96
C THR A 201 -12.65 -2.65 -33.61
N GLU A 202 -13.03 -2.28 -32.38
CA GLU A 202 -13.14 -0.89 -31.94
C GLU A 202 -11.91 -0.40 -31.19
N LYS A 203 -10.80 -0.15 -31.90
CA LYS A 203 -9.49 0.14 -31.30
C LYS A 203 -9.37 1.45 -30.49
N ARG A 204 -10.24 2.45 -30.70
CA ARG A 204 -10.12 3.81 -30.13
C ARG A 204 -11.36 4.33 -29.42
N THR A 205 -12.36 3.48 -29.20
CA THR A 205 -13.62 3.92 -28.61
C THR A 205 -13.44 4.22 -27.10
N GLN A 206 -13.96 5.36 -26.65
CA GLN A 206 -13.88 5.79 -25.26
C GLN A 206 -14.75 4.92 -24.36
N LEU A 207 -14.36 4.79 -23.07
CA LEU A 207 -15.05 4.00 -22.06
C LEU A 207 -16.56 4.31 -22.00
N GLY A 208 -16.94 5.59 -21.95
CA GLY A 208 -18.36 5.98 -21.87
C GLY A 208 -19.20 5.47 -23.04
N THR A 209 -18.64 5.45 -24.25
CA THR A 209 -19.31 4.93 -25.46
C THR A 209 -19.43 3.41 -25.41
N LEU A 210 -18.39 2.69 -24.96
CA LEU A 210 -18.42 1.24 -24.80
C LEU A 210 -19.46 0.83 -23.77
N LEU A 211 -19.47 1.50 -22.61
CA LEU A 211 -20.47 1.25 -21.56
C LEU A 211 -21.90 1.50 -22.06
N GLN A 212 -22.12 2.57 -22.83
CA GLN A 212 -23.44 2.86 -23.40
C GLN A 212 -23.92 1.72 -24.33
N LYS A 213 -23.04 1.15 -25.15
CA LYS A 213 -23.35 0.00 -26.02
C LYS A 213 -23.72 -1.24 -25.19
N VAL A 214 -22.94 -1.55 -24.15
CA VAL A 214 -23.22 -2.70 -23.27
C VAL A 214 -24.55 -2.54 -22.54
N ILE A 215 -24.89 -1.31 -22.12
CA ILE A 215 -26.16 -0.99 -21.47
C ILE A 215 -27.35 -1.12 -22.43
N SER A 216 -27.19 -0.62 -23.68
CA SER A 216 -28.28 -0.62 -24.66
C SER A 216 -28.61 -2.00 -25.23
N GLU A 217 -27.63 -2.92 -25.27
CA GLU A 217 -27.80 -4.27 -25.81
C GLU A 217 -27.44 -5.36 -24.75
N PRO A 218 -28.16 -5.43 -23.61
CA PRO A 218 -27.77 -6.27 -22.48
C PRO A 218 -27.67 -7.76 -22.79
N LYS A 219 -28.53 -8.26 -23.69
CA LYS A 219 -28.53 -9.67 -24.09
C LYS A 219 -27.34 -10.06 -24.95
N LYS A 220 -26.75 -9.10 -25.67
CA LYS A 220 -25.60 -9.32 -26.55
C LYS A 220 -24.27 -9.34 -25.77
N TYR A 221 -24.23 -8.69 -24.63
CA TYR A 221 -23.03 -8.52 -23.81
C TYR A 221 -23.28 -9.03 -22.38
N PRO A 222 -23.35 -10.37 -22.16
CA PRO A 222 -23.66 -10.94 -20.85
C PRO A 222 -22.54 -10.67 -19.84
N LEU A 223 -22.92 -10.46 -18.58
CA LEU A 223 -22.00 -10.36 -17.45
C LEU A 223 -22.30 -11.48 -16.46
N ALA A 224 -21.27 -12.11 -15.90
CA ALA A 224 -21.46 -13.10 -14.84
C ALA A 224 -22.13 -12.43 -13.64
N GLY A 225 -23.11 -13.13 -13.05
CA GLY A 225 -23.84 -12.63 -11.89
C GLY A 225 -24.88 -11.54 -12.19
N GLU A 226 -25.17 -11.22 -13.46
CA GLU A 226 -26.14 -10.18 -13.81
C GLU A 226 -27.56 -10.45 -13.30
N ALA A 227 -27.86 -11.68 -12.91
CA ALA A 227 -29.11 -12.02 -12.23
C ALA A 227 -29.19 -11.50 -10.78
N LEU A 228 -28.08 -11.10 -10.20
CA LEU A 228 -27.98 -10.63 -8.81
C LEU A 228 -27.95 -9.10 -8.68
N PHE A 229 -27.80 -8.37 -9.78
CA PHE A 229 -27.76 -6.90 -9.79
C PHE A 229 -28.33 -6.34 -11.09
N GLU A 230 -28.86 -5.12 -11.02
CA GLU A 230 -29.28 -4.43 -12.23
C GLU A 230 -28.07 -3.96 -13.03
N LYS A 231 -27.85 -4.57 -14.19
CA LYS A 231 -26.73 -4.27 -15.10
C LYS A 231 -26.58 -2.78 -15.39
N LYS A 232 -27.70 -2.06 -15.55
CA LYS A 232 -27.71 -0.62 -15.78
C LYS A 232 -27.10 0.17 -14.62
N GLU A 233 -27.40 -0.21 -13.38
CA GLU A 233 -26.87 0.43 -12.18
C GLU A 233 -25.39 0.13 -12.01
N PHE A 234 -25.00 -1.13 -12.16
CA PHE A 234 -23.60 -1.56 -12.10
C PHE A 234 -22.73 -0.82 -13.14
N LEU A 235 -23.17 -0.77 -14.38
CA LEU A 235 -22.47 -0.06 -15.45
C LEU A 235 -22.56 1.47 -15.28
N GLY A 236 -23.56 1.98 -14.58
CA GLY A 236 -23.72 3.37 -14.19
C GLY A 236 -22.58 3.86 -13.27
N ILE A 237 -22.12 3.01 -12.34
CA ILE A 237 -20.96 3.29 -11.49
C ILE A 237 -19.71 3.52 -12.36
N MET A 238 -19.45 2.64 -13.33
CA MET A 238 -18.31 2.77 -14.24
C MET A 238 -18.36 4.03 -15.13
N LYS A 239 -19.58 4.48 -15.48
CA LYS A 239 -19.77 5.73 -16.21
C LYS A 239 -19.30 6.93 -15.37
N GLY A 240 -19.51 6.89 -14.06
CA GLY A 240 -18.95 7.88 -13.12
C GLY A 240 -17.45 8.03 -13.23
N PHE A 241 -16.70 6.93 -13.40
CA PHE A 241 -15.24 6.97 -13.56
C PHE A 241 -14.81 7.70 -14.83
N SER A 242 -15.53 7.52 -15.94
CA SER A 242 -15.25 8.25 -17.19
C SER A 242 -15.54 9.75 -17.07
N THR A 243 -16.46 10.14 -16.20
CA THR A 243 -16.81 11.54 -15.94
C THR A 243 -15.72 12.25 -15.12
N VAL A 244 -15.15 11.59 -14.12
CA VAL A 244 -13.99 12.12 -13.36
C VAL A 244 -12.85 12.44 -14.31
N ARG A 245 -12.51 11.51 -15.22
CA ARG A 245 -11.49 11.71 -16.26
C ARG A 245 -11.81 12.85 -17.24
N GLY A 246 -13.06 12.99 -17.66
CA GLY A 246 -13.51 14.01 -18.61
C GLY A 246 -13.40 15.43 -18.04
N ASN A 247 -13.68 15.58 -16.77
CA ASN A 247 -13.68 16.89 -16.09
C ASN A 247 -12.27 17.47 -15.96
N HIS A 248 -11.22 16.65 -15.85
CA HIS A 248 -9.83 17.14 -15.82
C HIS A 248 -9.39 17.77 -17.15
N LYS A 249 -9.81 17.24 -18.29
CA LYS A 249 -9.49 17.83 -19.62
C LYS A 249 -10.20 19.17 -19.86
N THR A 250 -11.33 19.41 -19.22
CA THR A 250 -12.12 20.65 -19.34
C THR A 250 -11.80 21.69 -18.25
N GLY A 251 -10.90 21.38 -17.32
CA GLY A 251 -10.51 22.29 -16.22
C GLY A 251 -11.59 22.48 -15.14
N THR A 252 -12.67 21.69 -15.18
CA THR A 252 -13.80 21.78 -14.22
C THR A 252 -13.84 20.66 -13.20
N GLY A 253 -12.90 19.68 -13.30
CA GLY A 253 -12.85 18.52 -12.43
C GLY A 253 -12.08 18.78 -11.14
N ARG A 254 -12.57 18.19 -10.05
CA ARG A 254 -11.79 18.09 -8.80
C ARG A 254 -10.84 16.90 -8.86
N THR A 255 -9.72 16.98 -8.16
CA THR A 255 -8.87 15.83 -7.91
C THR A 255 -9.65 14.80 -7.06
N PRO A 256 -9.67 13.51 -7.40
CA PRO A 256 -10.30 12.50 -6.59
C PRO A 256 -9.63 12.43 -5.21
N ALA A 257 -10.42 12.19 -4.16
CA ALA A 257 -9.87 11.86 -2.86
C ALA A 257 -9.24 10.46 -2.89
N HIS A 258 -8.26 10.19 -2.02
CA HIS A 258 -7.57 8.91 -1.96
C HIS A 258 -8.55 7.73 -1.78
N GLU A 259 -9.55 7.88 -0.91
CA GLU A 259 -10.59 6.87 -0.72
C GLU A 259 -11.42 6.60 -1.99
N GLU A 260 -11.70 7.65 -2.77
CA GLU A 260 -12.41 7.52 -4.05
C GLU A 260 -11.57 6.77 -5.08
N ALA A 261 -10.28 7.10 -5.17
CA ALA A 261 -9.34 6.40 -6.05
C ALA A 261 -9.22 4.91 -5.65
N GLY A 262 -9.16 4.61 -4.35
CA GLY A 262 -9.17 3.24 -3.83
C GLY A 262 -10.43 2.48 -4.19
N PHE A 263 -11.61 3.11 -4.05
CA PHE A 263 -12.86 2.50 -4.48
C PHE A 263 -12.85 2.16 -5.97
N VAL A 264 -12.42 3.09 -6.83
CA VAL A 264 -12.33 2.87 -8.28
C VAL A 264 -11.38 1.72 -8.60
N LEU A 265 -10.24 1.65 -7.96
CA LEU A 265 -9.24 0.59 -8.16
C LEU A 265 -9.82 -0.79 -7.81
N HIS A 266 -10.37 -0.94 -6.60
CA HIS A 266 -10.90 -2.23 -6.15
C HIS A 266 -12.14 -2.66 -6.93
N PHE A 267 -12.98 -1.70 -7.31
CA PHE A 267 -14.10 -1.98 -8.20
C PHE A 267 -13.62 -2.46 -9.59
N THR A 268 -12.58 -1.87 -10.12
CA THR A 268 -11.98 -2.31 -11.40
C THR A 268 -11.44 -3.73 -11.31
N ILE A 269 -10.73 -4.08 -10.23
CA ILE A 269 -10.25 -5.45 -9.98
C ILE A 269 -11.41 -6.44 -9.95
N MET A 270 -12.47 -6.13 -9.21
CA MET A 270 -13.68 -6.96 -9.16
C MET A 270 -14.30 -7.13 -10.55
N LEU A 271 -14.35 -6.07 -11.35
CA LEU A 271 -14.89 -6.12 -12.71
C LEU A 271 -14.09 -7.06 -13.62
N PHE A 272 -12.76 -7.04 -13.53
CA PHE A 272 -11.90 -7.97 -14.26
C PHE A 272 -12.25 -9.41 -13.92
N GLN A 273 -12.45 -9.73 -12.64
CA GLN A 273 -12.82 -11.06 -12.17
C GLN A 273 -14.20 -11.47 -12.71
N ILE A 274 -15.20 -10.59 -12.65
CA ILE A 274 -16.54 -10.85 -13.17
C ILE A 274 -16.51 -11.11 -14.67
N LEU A 275 -15.78 -10.29 -15.43
CA LEU A 275 -15.70 -10.43 -16.87
C LEU A 275 -14.91 -11.68 -17.28
N GLU A 276 -13.94 -12.13 -16.48
CA GLU A 276 -13.25 -13.38 -16.72
C GLU A 276 -14.16 -14.60 -16.51
N MET A 277 -14.94 -14.62 -15.43
CA MET A 277 -15.93 -15.67 -15.18
C MET A 277 -16.97 -15.78 -16.28
N SER A 278 -17.24 -14.69 -17.00
CA SER A 278 -18.19 -14.65 -18.11
C SER A 278 -17.62 -15.22 -19.43
N LYS A 279 -16.42 -15.82 -19.43
CA LYS A 279 -15.74 -16.28 -20.66
C LYS A 279 -16.22 -17.61 -21.22
N ASN A 280 -17.10 -18.34 -20.56
CA ASN A 280 -17.33 -19.75 -20.84
C ASN A 280 -18.80 -20.11 -21.07
N ASP A 281 -19.47 -19.44 -21.99
CA ASP A 281 -20.72 -19.99 -22.56
C ASP A 281 -20.74 -19.86 -24.09
#